data_ab7c7604e48d0650a90b845929da3679
#
_entry.id   ab7c7604e48d0650a90b845929da3679
#
_cell.length_a   1.000
_cell.length_b   1.000
_cell.length_c   1.000
_cell.angle_alpha   90.00
_cell.angle_beta   90.00
_cell.angle_gamma   90.00
#
_symmetry.space_group_name_H-M   'P 1'
#
loop_
_entity.id
_entity.type
_entity.pdbx_description
1 polymer ?
#
loop_
_entity_poly.entity_id
_entity_poly.type
_entity_poly.pdbx_seq_one_letter_code
_entity_poly.pdbx_strand_id
1 'polypeptide(L)'
;MIYSFGDSFTAGLGVDRKWEESQLGGHPDWDTMTDEQKDIQRSKVERFRHENSYTAFFARKVGIGYSNNGLSGCSNVHILNSIFEHGDNFKQGDIVFVGFTSSLRNPISFFPRKFHQTGFKLAPNLNVLKVFTELKVNENMKELYTEESMSFFQDYSKFYLTEMFDEQYYEIVNYNIIVFLQKYFEYKKVNYIMFDAFDYMVNKNYKHINQKYYWNFNNETIYSYIASFNDEGLLEEAGYDSYNQTPRHPSIEGHKLFAEDLHKFYKKVYNG
;
A
#
# COMPACT_ATOMS: atom_id res chain seq x y z
N MET A 1 5.98 -2.05 -21.33
CA MET A 1 5.94 -1.17 -20.14
C MET A 1 5.59 -2.00 -18.91
N ILE A 2 6.10 -1.64 -17.71
CA ILE A 2 5.62 -2.21 -16.44
C ILE A 2 4.81 -1.15 -15.72
N TYR A 3 3.65 -1.53 -15.21
CA TYR A 3 2.85 -0.71 -14.30
C TYR A 3 2.74 -1.44 -12.97
N SER A 4 2.96 -0.75 -11.86
CA SER A 4 2.69 -1.30 -10.53
C SER A 4 1.69 -0.45 -9.79
N PHE A 5 0.76 -1.11 -9.11
CA PHE A 5 -0.28 -0.51 -8.30
C PHE A 5 -0.27 -1.18 -6.93
N GLY A 6 -0.47 -0.42 -5.90
CA GLY A 6 -0.47 -0.95 -4.54
C GLY A 6 -0.33 0.14 -3.49
N ASP A 7 -0.07 -0.27 -2.27
CA ASP A 7 0.06 0.59 -1.12
C ASP A 7 1.51 1.11 -0.89
N SER A 8 1.85 1.38 0.35
CA SER A 8 3.16 1.86 0.77
C SER A 8 4.32 0.94 0.37
N PHE A 9 4.10 -0.38 0.33
CA PHE A 9 5.10 -1.34 -0.14
C PHE A 9 5.41 -1.14 -1.63
N THR A 10 4.38 -0.93 -2.42
CA THR A 10 4.54 -0.62 -3.87
C THR A 10 5.14 0.76 -4.07
N ALA A 11 4.73 1.75 -3.30
CA ALA A 11 5.28 3.11 -3.35
C ALA A 11 6.77 3.18 -2.97
N GLY A 12 7.32 2.14 -2.35
CA GLY A 12 8.71 2.08 -1.91
C GLY A 12 8.96 2.81 -0.59
N LEU A 13 7.95 2.86 0.29
CA LEU A 13 8.14 3.40 1.64
C LEU A 13 9.15 2.52 2.38
N GLY A 14 10.06 3.12 3.17
CA GLY A 14 11.11 2.43 3.90
C GLY A 14 12.51 2.51 3.23
N VAL A 15 12.58 2.75 1.90
CA VAL A 15 13.88 2.89 1.22
C VAL A 15 14.54 4.24 1.43
N ASP A 16 13.78 5.23 1.83
CA ASP A 16 14.16 6.64 1.88
C ASP A 16 14.83 7.04 3.20
N ARG A 17 14.61 6.32 4.29
CA ARG A 17 15.08 6.72 5.62
C ARG A 17 16.59 6.96 5.69
N LYS A 18 17.39 5.96 5.32
CA LYS A 18 18.86 6.12 5.30
C LYS A 18 19.34 7.14 4.30
N TRP A 19 18.61 7.29 3.19
CA TRP A 19 18.92 8.31 2.20
C TRP A 19 18.65 9.71 2.75
N GLU A 20 17.50 9.95 3.38
CA GLU A 20 17.20 11.23 4.03
C GLU A 20 18.23 11.55 5.10
N GLU A 21 18.57 10.61 5.96
CA GLU A 21 19.61 10.78 6.97
C GLU A 21 20.98 11.17 6.35
N SER A 22 21.36 10.54 5.22
CA SER A 22 22.66 10.79 4.55
C SER A 22 22.71 12.09 3.77
N GLN A 23 21.63 12.50 3.11
CA GLN A 23 21.59 13.68 2.24
C GLN A 23 21.25 14.97 2.96
N LEU A 24 20.55 14.87 4.09
CA LEU A 24 20.00 16.02 4.80
C LEU A 24 20.69 16.24 6.15
N GLY A 25 21.65 15.39 6.53
CA GLY A 25 22.31 15.46 7.85
C GLY A 25 21.36 15.17 9.01
N GLY A 26 20.24 14.53 8.72
CA GLY A 26 19.12 14.26 9.61
C GLY A 26 17.79 14.57 8.92
N HIS A 27 16.71 14.42 9.65
CA HIS A 27 15.37 14.78 9.17
C HIS A 27 15.29 16.29 8.88
N PRO A 28 14.71 16.65 7.72
CA PRO A 28 14.40 18.06 7.49
C PRO A 28 13.45 18.53 8.59
N ASP A 29 13.75 19.67 9.17
CA ASP A 29 12.79 20.35 10.04
C ASP A 29 11.66 20.90 9.18
N TRP A 30 10.66 20.07 8.95
CA TRP A 30 9.48 20.38 8.13
C TRP A 30 8.75 21.64 8.58
N ASP A 31 8.84 22.00 9.89
CA ASP A 31 8.14 23.13 10.46
C ASP A 31 8.80 24.45 10.03
N THR A 32 10.10 24.43 9.75
CA THR A 32 10.85 25.63 9.30
C THR A 32 10.85 25.81 7.78
N MET A 33 10.40 24.83 7.00
CA MET A 33 10.38 24.89 5.53
C MET A 33 9.18 25.66 4.99
N THR A 34 9.38 26.40 3.90
CA THR A 34 8.30 26.94 3.08
C THR A 34 7.56 25.82 2.33
N ASP A 35 6.32 26.06 1.89
CA ASP A 35 5.55 25.06 1.15
C ASP A 35 6.27 24.65 -0.14
N GLU A 36 6.91 25.58 -0.85
CA GLU A 36 7.71 25.27 -2.05
C GLU A 36 8.91 24.35 -1.71
N GLN A 37 9.60 24.59 -0.61
CA GLN A 37 10.69 23.74 -0.15
C GLN A 37 10.19 22.34 0.23
N LYS A 38 9.04 22.26 0.89
CA LYS A 38 8.37 20.97 1.22
C LYS A 38 8.03 20.19 -0.05
N ASP A 39 7.49 20.84 -1.06
CA ASP A 39 7.11 20.18 -2.31
C ASP A 39 8.32 19.67 -3.10
N ILE A 40 9.40 20.47 -3.16
CA ILE A 40 10.67 20.05 -3.76
C ILE A 40 11.23 18.83 -3.02
N GLN A 41 11.20 18.86 -1.69
CA GLN A 41 11.71 17.75 -0.88
C GLN A 41 10.87 16.49 -1.05
N ARG A 42 9.54 16.60 -1.00
CA ARG A 42 8.62 15.49 -1.27
C ARG A 42 8.89 14.84 -2.62
N SER A 43 9.03 15.66 -3.66
CA SER A 43 9.32 15.17 -5.03
C SER A 43 10.64 14.40 -5.10
N LYS A 44 11.69 14.85 -4.38
CA LYS A 44 12.97 14.12 -4.32
C LYS A 44 12.81 12.76 -3.62
N VAL A 45 12.11 12.73 -2.49
CA VAL A 45 11.86 11.51 -1.73
C VAL A 45 11.04 10.52 -2.55
N GLU A 46 9.95 10.96 -3.17
CA GLU A 46 9.12 10.12 -4.03
C GLU A 46 9.91 9.54 -5.21
N ARG A 47 10.69 10.36 -5.86
CA ARG A 47 11.57 9.90 -6.94
C ARG A 47 12.54 8.83 -6.45
N PHE A 48 13.19 9.06 -5.31
CA PHE A 48 14.12 8.09 -4.74
C PHE A 48 13.43 6.78 -4.38
N ARG A 49 12.23 6.83 -3.77
CA ARG A 49 11.38 5.67 -3.48
C ARG A 49 11.06 4.88 -4.76
N HIS A 50 10.60 5.57 -5.79
CA HIS A 50 10.25 4.92 -7.06
C HIS A 50 11.45 4.26 -7.71
N GLU A 51 12.60 4.90 -7.72
CA GLU A 51 13.84 4.38 -8.31
C GLU A 51 14.43 3.18 -7.54
N ASN A 52 14.07 3.00 -6.26
CA ASN A 52 14.53 1.93 -5.38
C ASN A 52 13.43 0.96 -4.96
N SER A 53 12.27 0.99 -5.61
CA SER A 53 11.20 0.03 -5.42
C SER A 53 11.45 -1.30 -6.15
N TYR A 54 10.76 -2.36 -5.74
CA TYR A 54 10.81 -3.66 -6.43
C TYR A 54 10.45 -3.54 -7.91
N THR A 55 9.55 -2.63 -8.26
CA THR A 55 9.16 -2.36 -9.66
C THR A 55 10.35 -1.90 -10.49
N ALA A 56 11.12 -0.94 -9.97
CA ALA A 56 12.30 -0.44 -10.63
C ALA A 56 13.40 -1.50 -10.76
N PHE A 57 13.61 -2.32 -9.71
CA PHE A 57 14.57 -3.41 -9.76
C PHE A 57 14.17 -4.48 -10.78
N PHE A 58 12.89 -4.86 -10.81
CA PHE A 58 12.39 -5.79 -11.82
C PHE A 58 12.54 -5.20 -13.24
N ALA A 59 12.17 -3.93 -13.45
CA ALA A 59 12.26 -3.24 -14.73
C ALA A 59 13.68 -3.21 -15.29
N ARG A 60 14.66 -2.89 -14.44
CA ARG A 60 16.09 -2.95 -14.81
C ARG A 60 16.52 -4.35 -15.20
N LYS A 61 16.00 -5.38 -14.52
CA LYS A 61 16.35 -6.80 -14.81
C LYS A 61 15.83 -7.29 -16.15
N VAL A 62 14.68 -6.81 -16.59
CA VAL A 62 14.06 -7.17 -17.88
C VAL A 62 14.31 -6.15 -18.99
N GLY A 63 14.95 -5.02 -18.69
CA GLY A 63 15.34 -4.02 -19.68
C GLY A 63 14.19 -3.21 -20.28
N ILE A 64 13.09 -3.00 -19.52
CA ILE A 64 11.90 -2.24 -19.99
C ILE A 64 11.56 -1.11 -19.02
N GLY A 65 10.86 -0.09 -19.55
CA GLY A 65 10.43 1.05 -18.73
C GLY A 65 9.31 0.68 -17.74
N TYR A 66 9.14 1.49 -16.71
CA TYR A 66 8.14 1.28 -15.68
C TYR A 66 7.42 2.57 -15.24
N SER A 67 6.24 2.40 -14.66
CA SER A 67 5.47 3.39 -13.92
C SER A 67 5.09 2.80 -12.57
N ASN A 68 5.53 3.42 -11.48
CA ASN A 68 5.13 3.04 -10.13
C ASN A 68 3.99 3.95 -9.68
N ASN A 69 2.82 3.35 -9.49
CA ASN A 69 1.58 4.02 -9.07
C ASN A 69 1.16 3.55 -7.66
N GLY A 70 2.13 3.17 -6.84
CA GLY A 70 1.90 2.86 -5.43
C GLY A 70 1.53 4.11 -4.64
N LEU A 71 0.56 3.99 -3.75
CA LEU A 71 0.06 5.08 -2.92
C LEU A 71 0.04 4.66 -1.45
N SER A 72 0.88 5.29 -0.63
CA SER A 72 0.95 4.99 0.81
C SER A 72 -0.40 5.21 1.49
N GLY A 73 -0.80 4.25 2.35
CA GLY A 73 -2.05 4.33 3.12
C GLY A 73 -3.33 4.09 2.33
N CYS A 74 -3.25 3.74 1.05
CA CYS A 74 -4.43 3.48 0.24
C CYS A 74 -5.16 2.18 0.62
N SER A 75 -6.41 2.08 0.20
CA SER A 75 -7.24 0.87 0.28
C SER A 75 -7.21 0.10 -1.04
N ASN A 76 -7.69 -1.15 -1.02
CA ASN A 76 -7.84 -1.96 -2.23
C ASN A 76 -8.79 -1.34 -3.27
N VAL A 77 -9.78 -0.57 -2.83
CA VAL A 77 -10.67 0.20 -3.72
C VAL A 77 -9.92 1.34 -4.41
N HIS A 78 -9.02 2.04 -3.71
CA HIS A 78 -8.16 3.05 -4.33
C HIS A 78 -7.20 2.43 -5.35
N ILE A 79 -6.63 1.26 -5.04
CA ILE A 79 -5.79 0.50 -5.99
C ILE A 79 -6.60 0.18 -7.25
N LEU A 80 -7.82 -0.32 -7.10
CA LEU A 80 -8.73 -0.61 -8.21
C LEU A 80 -9.00 0.63 -9.07
N ASN A 81 -9.34 1.76 -8.44
CA ASN A 81 -9.61 3.02 -9.14
C ASN A 81 -8.37 3.51 -9.92
N SER A 82 -7.19 3.47 -9.28
CA SER A 82 -5.93 3.84 -9.94
C SER A 82 -5.63 2.96 -11.16
N ILE A 83 -5.92 1.66 -11.10
CA ILE A 83 -5.80 0.77 -12.25
C ILE A 83 -6.72 1.21 -13.40
N PHE A 84 -7.94 1.62 -13.11
CA PHE A 84 -8.87 2.09 -14.16
C PHE A 84 -8.45 3.42 -14.76
N GLU A 85 -7.99 4.36 -13.94
CA GLU A 85 -7.48 5.66 -14.43
C GLU A 85 -6.32 5.48 -15.42
N HIS A 86 -5.51 4.44 -15.23
CA HIS A 86 -4.40 4.11 -16.11
C HIS A 86 -4.75 3.11 -17.23
N GLY A 87 -5.95 2.52 -17.18
CA GLY A 87 -6.34 1.40 -18.03
C GLY A 87 -6.32 1.67 -19.52
N ASP A 88 -6.50 2.93 -19.95
CA ASP A 88 -6.41 3.30 -21.37
C ASP A 88 -4.97 3.37 -21.88
N ASN A 89 -3.99 3.45 -21.00
CA ASN A 89 -2.58 3.42 -21.34
C ASN A 89 -2.03 2.00 -21.55
N PHE A 90 -2.76 0.97 -21.09
CA PHE A 90 -2.30 -0.40 -21.18
C PHE A 90 -2.29 -0.90 -22.63
N LYS A 91 -1.17 -1.49 -23.02
CA LYS A 91 -0.98 -2.10 -24.32
C LYS A 91 -0.80 -3.61 -24.18
N GLN A 92 -1.18 -4.35 -25.21
CA GLN A 92 -0.96 -5.79 -25.25
C GLN A 92 0.52 -6.11 -24.96
N GLY A 93 0.77 -7.02 -24.02
CA GLY A 93 2.11 -7.45 -23.62
C GLY A 93 2.75 -6.57 -22.53
N ASP A 94 2.12 -5.47 -22.11
CA ASP A 94 2.56 -4.77 -20.91
C ASP A 94 2.46 -5.70 -19.69
N ILE A 95 3.22 -5.37 -18.64
CA ILE A 95 3.23 -6.12 -17.38
C ILE A 95 2.57 -5.26 -16.31
N VAL A 96 1.61 -5.83 -15.58
CA VAL A 96 0.94 -5.15 -14.48
C VAL A 96 1.16 -5.90 -13.17
N PHE A 97 1.71 -5.22 -12.18
CA PHE A 97 1.82 -5.73 -10.82
C PHE A 97 0.76 -5.10 -9.93
N VAL A 98 0.07 -5.92 -9.14
CA VAL A 98 -0.93 -5.46 -8.18
C VAL A 98 -0.57 -5.99 -6.80
N GLY A 99 -0.09 -5.09 -5.94
CA GLY A 99 0.18 -5.36 -4.53
C GLY A 99 -1.01 -4.94 -3.68
N PHE A 100 -1.80 -5.91 -3.24
CA PHE A 100 -2.95 -5.63 -2.40
C PHE A 100 -2.53 -5.28 -0.97
N THR A 101 -3.26 -4.35 -0.39
CA THR A 101 -3.11 -3.97 1.02
C THR A 101 -4.05 -4.79 1.90
N SER A 102 -4.00 -4.58 3.23
CA SER A 102 -4.92 -5.25 4.17
C SER A 102 -6.38 -5.13 3.75
N SER A 103 -7.12 -6.23 3.90
CA SER A 103 -8.57 -6.27 3.72
C SER A 103 -9.30 -5.25 4.60
N LEU A 104 -8.72 -4.89 5.73
CA LEU A 104 -9.27 -3.91 6.68
C LEU A 104 -9.12 -2.46 6.22
N ARG A 105 -8.35 -2.18 5.17
CA ARG A 105 -8.19 -0.83 4.60
C ARG A 105 -9.26 -0.46 3.57
N ASN A 106 -10.38 -1.17 3.54
CA ASN A 106 -11.49 -0.76 2.69
C ASN A 106 -12.14 0.54 3.19
N PRO A 107 -12.53 1.45 2.28
CA PRO A 107 -13.18 2.68 2.66
C PRO A 107 -14.54 2.39 3.29
N ILE A 108 -14.85 3.14 4.33
CA ILE A 108 -16.15 3.06 5.01
C ILE A 108 -17.12 3.93 4.23
N SER A 109 -18.19 3.32 3.73
CA SER A 109 -19.15 3.97 2.82
C SER A 109 -20.07 5.00 3.50
N PHE A 110 -20.11 5.08 4.82
CA PHE A 110 -20.99 5.97 5.59
C PHE A 110 -20.22 6.88 6.53
N PHE A 111 -19.27 7.65 6.00
CA PHE A 111 -18.58 8.62 6.81
C PHE A 111 -19.36 9.94 6.86
N PRO A 112 -19.70 10.48 8.05
CA PRO A 112 -20.45 11.73 8.13
C PRO A 112 -19.69 12.87 7.42
N ARG A 113 -20.39 13.64 6.58
CA ARG A 113 -19.83 14.77 5.81
C ARG A 113 -19.06 15.79 6.66
N LYS A 114 -19.38 15.89 7.94
CA LYS A 114 -18.66 16.75 8.91
C LYS A 114 -17.16 16.46 8.98
N PHE A 115 -16.72 15.23 8.75
CA PHE A 115 -15.29 14.86 8.80
C PHE A 115 -14.50 15.21 7.54
N HIS A 116 -15.15 15.33 6.40
CA HIS A 116 -14.50 15.86 5.19
C HIS A 116 -14.05 17.31 5.33
N GLN A 117 -14.66 18.06 6.25
CA GLN A 117 -14.34 19.48 6.50
C GLN A 117 -13.17 19.67 7.50
N THR A 118 -12.78 18.63 8.22
CA THR A 118 -11.74 18.72 9.28
C THR A 118 -10.32 18.38 8.77
N GLY A 119 -10.11 18.31 7.45
CA GLY A 119 -8.78 18.08 6.90
C GLY A 119 -8.25 16.64 7.01
N PHE A 120 -9.11 15.68 7.33
CA PHE A 120 -8.74 14.26 7.33
C PHE A 120 -8.32 13.83 5.93
N LYS A 121 -7.01 13.72 5.70
CA LYS A 121 -6.43 13.30 4.42
C LYS A 121 -6.48 11.77 4.20
N LEU A 122 -6.77 11.02 5.25
CA LEU A 122 -6.88 9.56 5.18
C LEU A 122 -8.34 9.16 5.05
N ALA A 123 -8.67 8.43 4.01
CA ALA A 123 -9.99 7.79 3.92
C ALA A 123 -10.18 6.92 5.17
N PRO A 124 -11.30 7.09 5.90
CA PRO A 124 -11.56 6.28 7.07
C PRO A 124 -11.63 4.81 6.67
N ASN A 125 -10.81 4.01 7.27
CA ASN A 125 -10.77 2.58 7.11
C ASN A 125 -10.77 1.93 8.50
N LEU A 126 -10.98 0.63 8.57
CA LEU A 126 -11.10 -0.07 9.85
C LEU A 126 -9.86 0.03 10.73
N ASN A 127 -8.67 0.09 10.14
CA ASN A 127 -7.45 0.29 10.93
C ASN A 127 -7.43 1.66 11.59
N VAL A 128 -7.84 2.71 10.85
CA VAL A 128 -7.98 4.06 11.40
C VAL A 128 -9.02 4.06 12.51
N LEU A 129 -10.18 3.42 12.33
CA LEU A 129 -11.20 3.33 13.37
C LEU A 129 -10.70 2.58 14.61
N LYS A 130 -9.99 1.47 14.46
CA LYS A 130 -9.38 0.75 15.59
C LYS A 130 -8.40 1.63 16.36
N VAL A 131 -7.52 2.34 15.64
CA VAL A 131 -6.59 3.29 16.26
C VAL A 131 -7.35 4.36 17.06
N PHE A 132 -8.43 4.91 16.52
CA PHE A 132 -9.20 5.95 17.21
C PHE A 132 -9.95 5.44 18.46
N THR A 133 -10.37 4.18 18.51
CA THR A 133 -10.98 3.62 19.73
C THR A 133 -9.98 3.46 20.89
N GLU A 134 -8.70 3.32 20.56
CA GLU A 134 -7.63 3.06 21.53
C GLU A 134 -6.79 4.33 21.86
N LEU A 135 -6.87 5.37 21.03
CA LEU A 135 -6.10 6.60 21.21
C LEU A 135 -6.50 7.37 22.47
N LYS A 136 -5.54 7.52 23.36
CA LYS A 136 -5.58 8.62 24.33
C LYS A 136 -5.25 9.90 23.55
N VAL A 137 -6.17 10.87 23.58
CA VAL A 137 -5.98 12.20 22.99
C VAL A 137 -4.68 12.81 23.52
N ASN A 138 -3.67 12.94 22.68
CA ASN A 138 -2.44 13.64 23.05
C ASN A 138 -2.53 15.12 22.65
N GLU A 139 -1.61 15.93 23.16
CA GLU A 139 -1.60 17.38 22.94
C GLU A 139 -1.54 17.74 21.43
N ASN A 140 -0.80 17.00 20.63
CA ASN A 140 -0.67 17.26 19.19
C ASN A 140 -1.98 17.00 18.42
N MET A 141 -2.83 16.10 18.92
CA MET A 141 -4.15 15.86 18.32
C MET A 141 -5.16 16.93 18.69
N LYS A 142 -5.00 17.60 19.85
CA LYS A 142 -5.86 18.71 20.27
C LYS A 142 -5.73 19.94 19.36
N GLU A 143 -4.57 20.13 18.73
CA GLU A 143 -4.36 21.20 17.74
C GLU A 143 -5.11 20.94 16.43
N LEU A 144 -5.32 19.65 16.09
CA LEU A 144 -5.97 19.24 14.83
C LEU A 144 -7.47 19.01 14.96
N TYR A 145 -7.95 18.71 16.19
CA TYR A 145 -9.34 18.32 16.45
C TYR A 145 -9.85 18.93 17.74
N THR A 146 -11.09 19.43 17.71
CA THR A 146 -11.79 19.80 18.94
C THR A 146 -12.11 18.55 19.77
N GLU A 147 -12.22 18.70 21.11
CA GLU A 147 -12.60 17.58 21.99
C GLU A 147 -13.94 16.95 21.57
N GLU A 148 -14.89 17.78 21.13
CA GLU A 148 -16.19 17.33 20.64
C GLU A 148 -16.05 16.47 19.36
N SER A 149 -15.19 16.87 18.42
CA SER A 149 -14.93 16.12 17.19
C SER A 149 -14.26 14.78 17.48
N MET A 150 -13.35 14.73 18.44
CA MET A 150 -12.66 13.51 18.85
C MET A 150 -13.59 12.55 19.57
N SER A 151 -14.41 13.04 20.51
CA SER A 151 -15.40 12.21 21.19
C SER A 151 -16.38 11.58 20.20
N PHE A 152 -16.94 12.38 19.31
CA PHE A 152 -17.85 11.88 18.27
C PHE A 152 -17.16 10.83 17.38
N PHE A 153 -15.90 11.03 17.04
CA PHE A 153 -15.14 10.11 16.20
C PHE A 153 -14.90 8.77 16.91
N GLN A 154 -14.59 8.81 18.20
CA GLN A 154 -14.41 7.62 19.02
C GLN A 154 -15.72 6.83 19.16
N ASP A 155 -16.83 7.51 19.46
CA ASP A 155 -18.14 6.90 19.58
C ASP A 155 -18.61 6.29 18.25
N TYR A 156 -18.42 7.00 17.14
CA TYR A 156 -18.72 6.49 15.81
C TYR A 156 -17.85 5.28 15.46
N SER A 157 -16.55 5.35 15.73
CA SER A 157 -15.63 4.26 15.46
C SER A 157 -16.00 3.01 16.25
N LYS A 158 -16.32 3.19 17.53
CA LYS A 158 -16.78 2.11 18.39
C LYS A 158 -18.08 1.50 17.86
N PHE A 159 -19.08 2.32 17.58
CA PHE A 159 -20.35 1.87 17.03
C PHE A 159 -20.14 1.11 15.71
N TYR A 160 -19.35 1.66 14.79
CA TYR A 160 -19.09 1.01 13.51
C TYR A 160 -18.45 -0.37 13.68
N LEU A 161 -17.42 -0.48 14.54
CA LEU A 161 -16.70 -1.73 14.75
C LEU A 161 -17.54 -2.80 15.45
N THR A 162 -18.49 -2.39 16.34
CA THR A 162 -19.32 -3.34 17.11
C THR A 162 -20.61 -3.73 16.40
N GLU A 163 -21.22 -2.80 15.66
CA GLU A 163 -22.59 -2.96 15.15
C GLU A 163 -22.66 -3.05 13.60
N MET A 164 -21.67 -2.49 12.91
CA MET A 164 -21.75 -2.35 11.44
C MET A 164 -20.68 -3.17 10.70
N PHE A 165 -19.59 -3.51 11.37
CA PHE A 165 -18.50 -4.21 10.71
C PHE A 165 -18.82 -5.68 10.47
N ASP A 166 -18.78 -6.09 9.20
CA ASP A 166 -18.91 -7.47 8.76
C ASP A 166 -17.66 -7.90 7.99
N GLU A 167 -16.83 -8.73 8.63
CA GLU A 167 -15.61 -9.25 8.03
C GLU A 167 -15.89 -10.08 6.77
N GLN A 168 -17.00 -10.83 6.76
CA GLN A 168 -17.36 -11.63 5.60
C GLN A 168 -17.72 -10.76 4.39
N TYR A 169 -18.39 -9.63 4.63
CA TYR A 169 -18.70 -8.67 3.58
C TYR A 169 -17.41 -8.13 2.94
N TYR A 170 -16.44 -7.73 3.76
CA TYR A 170 -15.16 -7.22 3.24
C TYR A 170 -14.35 -8.30 2.51
N GLU A 171 -14.38 -9.53 2.98
CA GLU A 171 -13.76 -10.65 2.28
C GLU A 171 -14.40 -10.88 0.89
N ILE A 172 -15.74 -10.80 0.78
CA ILE A 172 -16.45 -10.89 -0.49
C ILE A 172 -16.11 -9.73 -1.42
N VAL A 173 -16.01 -8.50 -0.91
CA VAL A 173 -15.60 -7.33 -1.70
C VAL A 173 -14.19 -7.53 -2.27
N ASN A 174 -13.24 -7.94 -1.44
CA ASN A 174 -11.86 -8.19 -1.85
C ASN A 174 -11.76 -9.33 -2.88
N TYR A 175 -12.48 -10.42 -2.65
CA TYR A 175 -12.59 -11.51 -3.61
C TYR A 175 -13.08 -11.02 -4.99
N ASN A 176 -14.15 -10.21 -5.01
CA ASN A 176 -14.70 -9.66 -6.25
C ASN A 176 -13.69 -8.73 -6.95
N ILE A 177 -12.92 -7.93 -6.22
CA ILE A 177 -11.85 -7.09 -6.78
C ILE A 177 -10.80 -7.96 -7.49
N ILE A 178 -10.33 -9.03 -6.85
CA ILE A 178 -9.34 -9.93 -7.46
C ILE A 178 -9.88 -10.54 -8.76
N VAL A 179 -11.06 -11.16 -8.70
CA VAL A 179 -11.66 -11.83 -9.86
C VAL A 179 -11.92 -10.85 -11.01
N PHE A 180 -12.44 -9.66 -10.67
CA PHE A 180 -12.70 -8.62 -11.64
C PHE A 180 -11.41 -8.15 -12.33
N LEU A 181 -10.36 -7.85 -11.56
CA LEU A 181 -9.07 -7.42 -12.11
C LEU A 181 -8.43 -8.50 -12.99
N GLN A 182 -8.51 -9.77 -12.61
CA GLN A 182 -8.02 -10.85 -13.45
C GLN A 182 -8.72 -10.86 -14.81
N LYS A 183 -10.06 -10.74 -14.82
CA LYS A 183 -10.83 -10.66 -16.07
C LYS A 183 -10.55 -9.39 -16.87
N TYR A 184 -10.36 -8.27 -16.21
CA TYR A 184 -10.01 -7.01 -16.85
C TYR A 184 -8.64 -7.09 -17.54
N PHE A 185 -7.62 -7.65 -16.89
CA PHE A 185 -6.30 -7.81 -17.49
C PHE A 185 -6.27 -8.84 -18.62
N GLU A 186 -7.02 -9.94 -18.50
CA GLU A 186 -7.23 -10.89 -19.58
C GLU A 186 -7.86 -10.18 -20.82
N TYR A 187 -8.88 -9.36 -20.60
CA TYR A 187 -9.51 -8.56 -21.66
C TYR A 187 -8.54 -7.56 -22.31
N LYS A 188 -7.74 -6.85 -21.50
CA LYS A 188 -6.70 -5.91 -21.99
C LYS A 188 -5.49 -6.62 -22.63
N LYS A 189 -5.38 -7.95 -22.53
CA LYS A 189 -4.26 -8.76 -23.01
C LYS A 189 -2.90 -8.33 -22.45
N VAL A 190 -2.87 -7.91 -21.20
CA VAL A 190 -1.65 -7.59 -20.45
C VAL A 190 -1.20 -8.81 -19.63
N ASN A 191 0.10 -8.92 -19.41
CA ASN A 191 0.64 -9.86 -18.44
C ASN A 191 0.44 -9.28 -17.04
N TYR A 192 0.03 -10.07 -16.06
CA TYR A 192 -0.17 -9.54 -14.72
C TYR A 192 0.28 -10.52 -13.64
N ILE A 193 0.72 -9.98 -12.52
CA ILE A 193 0.97 -10.71 -11.28
C ILE A 193 0.33 -9.94 -10.13
N MET A 194 -0.40 -10.67 -9.30
CA MET A 194 -1.01 -10.18 -8.07
C MET A 194 -0.28 -10.75 -6.86
N PHE A 195 -0.27 -10.05 -5.75
CA PHE A 195 0.30 -10.49 -4.47
C PHE A 195 -0.24 -9.65 -3.31
N ASP A 196 -0.12 -10.18 -2.11
CA ASP A 196 -0.46 -9.49 -0.88
C ASP A 196 0.78 -8.78 -0.32
N ALA A 197 0.63 -7.51 0.12
CA ALA A 197 1.75 -6.72 0.61
C ALA A 197 2.14 -7.12 2.04
N PHE A 198 1.24 -7.02 3.01
CA PHE A 198 1.55 -7.33 4.41
C PHE A 198 0.47 -8.14 5.15
N ASP A 199 -0.70 -8.27 4.57
CA ASP A 199 -1.82 -9.04 5.11
C ASP A 199 -2.59 -9.69 3.97
N TYR A 200 -3.20 -10.83 4.23
CA TYR A 200 -3.96 -11.54 3.20
C TYR A 200 -5.21 -10.79 2.80
N MET A 201 -5.43 -10.64 1.51
CA MET A 201 -6.61 -9.98 0.99
C MET A 201 -7.89 -10.84 1.14
N VAL A 202 -7.72 -12.15 1.05
CA VAL A 202 -8.78 -13.14 1.28
C VAL A 202 -8.19 -14.36 2.00
N ASN A 203 -8.95 -14.89 2.95
CA ASN A 203 -8.49 -16.00 3.80
C ASN A 203 -8.92 -17.39 3.30
N LYS A 204 -9.68 -17.45 2.21
CA LYS A 204 -10.23 -18.68 1.67
C LYS A 204 -9.79 -18.94 0.24
N ASN A 205 -9.66 -20.22 -0.10
CA ASN A 205 -9.43 -20.64 -1.48
C ASN A 205 -10.73 -20.51 -2.30
N TYR A 206 -10.93 -19.35 -2.89
CA TYR A 206 -12.07 -19.11 -3.78
C TYR A 206 -11.83 -19.70 -5.16
N LYS A 207 -12.78 -20.52 -5.62
CA LYS A 207 -12.70 -21.30 -6.86
C LYS A 207 -12.41 -20.47 -8.14
N HIS A 208 -12.83 -19.20 -8.18
CA HIS A 208 -12.72 -18.37 -9.37
C HIS A 208 -11.45 -17.52 -9.43
N ILE A 209 -10.63 -17.52 -8.36
CA ILE A 209 -9.32 -16.88 -8.39
C ILE A 209 -8.35 -17.78 -9.16
N ASN A 210 -7.79 -17.26 -10.24
CA ASN A 210 -6.73 -17.95 -10.97
C ASN A 210 -5.39 -17.77 -10.25
N GLN A 211 -5.06 -18.73 -9.39
CA GLN A 211 -3.85 -18.69 -8.56
C GLN A 211 -2.55 -18.75 -9.38
N LYS A 212 -2.60 -19.16 -10.67
CA LYS A 212 -1.44 -19.16 -11.55
C LYS A 212 -0.77 -17.78 -11.64
N TYR A 213 -1.55 -16.71 -11.54
CA TYR A 213 -1.09 -15.33 -11.67
C TYR A 213 -1.00 -14.60 -10.32
N TYR A 214 -1.07 -15.36 -9.23
CA TYR A 214 -0.99 -14.82 -7.88
C TYR A 214 0.25 -15.36 -7.19
N TRP A 215 1.21 -14.51 -6.89
CA TRP A 215 2.44 -14.89 -6.22
C TRP A 215 2.13 -15.32 -4.78
N ASN A 216 2.53 -16.54 -4.42
CA ASN A 216 2.37 -17.14 -3.09
C ASN A 216 0.96 -16.98 -2.45
N PHE A 217 -0.09 -17.10 -3.25
CA PHE A 217 -1.48 -16.96 -2.81
C PHE A 217 -1.75 -17.73 -1.51
N ASN A 218 -2.21 -17.03 -0.46
CA ASN A 218 -2.50 -17.56 0.88
C ASN A 218 -1.34 -18.29 1.59
N ASN A 219 -0.11 -18.13 1.14
CA ASN A 219 1.06 -18.71 1.78
C ASN A 219 1.98 -17.66 2.38
N GLU A 220 2.26 -16.61 1.62
CA GLU A 220 3.16 -15.53 2.04
C GLU A 220 2.69 -14.19 1.49
N THR A 221 2.92 -13.15 2.28
CA THR A 221 2.85 -11.75 1.86
C THR A 221 4.27 -11.26 1.55
N ILE A 222 4.43 -10.10 0.90
CA ILE A 222 5.77 -9.50 0.74
C ILE A 222 6.46 -9.36 2.11
N TYR A 223 5.71 -8.87 3.11
CA TYR A 223 6.24 -8.68 4.45
C TYR A 223 6.71 -9.98 5.07
N SER A 224 5.88 -11.02 5.10
CA SER A 224 6.23 -12.31 5.72
C SER A 224 7.38 -13.00 4.98
N TYR A 225 7.43 -12.91 3.66
CA TYR A 225 8.52 -13.42 2.83
C TYR A 225 9.86 -12.78 3.20
N ILE A 226 9.92 -11.43 3.24
CA ILE A 226 11.16 -10.72 3.59
C ILE A 226 11.55 -11.00 5.04
N ALA A 227 10.58 -11.01 5.96
CA ALA A 227 10.82 -11.29 7.37
C ALA A 227 11.36 -12.71 7.62
N SER A 228 11.04 -13.68 6.77
CA SER A 228 11.49 -15.08 6.91
C SER A 228 13.01 -15.27 6.80
N PHE A 229 13.71 -14.30 6.21
CA PHE A 229 15.19 -14.34 6.12
C PHE A 229 15.88 -13.97 7.43
N ASN A 230 15.16 -13.48 8.44
CA ASN A 230 15.69 -13.08 9.75
C ASN A 230 16.88 -12.10 9.67
N ASP A 231 16.92 -11.27 8.64
CA ASP A 231 17.92 -10.23 8.43
C ASP A 231 17.28 -8.87 8.69
N GLU A 232 17.71 -8.20 9.77
CA GLU A 232 17.20 -6.89 10.19
C GLU A 232 17.43 -5.81 9.13
N GLY A 233 18.40 -5.97 8.24
CA GLY A 233 18.69 -5.02 7.16
C GLY A 233 17.67 -5.03 6.01
N LEU A 234 16.80 -6.06 5.95
CA LEU A 234 15.82 -6.19 4.88
C LEU A 234 14.51 -5.41 5.13
N LEU A 235 14.24 -5.03 6.38
CA LEU A 235 13.06 -4.30 6.79
C LEU A 235 13.47 -3.05 7.58
N GLU A 236 12.94 -1.91 7.19
CA GLU A 236 13.17 -0.61 7.84
C GLU A 236 11.89 -0.13 8.51
N GLU A 237 12.02 0.59 9.63
CA GLU A 237 10.91 1.30 10.21
C GLU A 237 10.48 2.43 9.27
N ALA A 238 9.23 2.47 8.89
CA ALA A 238 8.68 3.53 8.07
C ALA A 238 7.98 4.56 8.93
N GLY A 239 8.49 5.79 8.90
CA GLY A 239 7.83 6.94 9.50
C GLY A 239 8.35 7.34 10.88
N TYR A 240 8.03 8.58 11.24
CA TYR A 240 8.43 9.27 12.47
C TYR A 240 7.50 9.01 13.64
N ASP A 241 6.43 8.24 13.45
CA ASP A 241 5.50 7.97 14.53
C ASP A 241 6.10 6.97 15.53
N SER A 242 6.76 7.54 16.55
CA SER A 242 7.15 6.83 17.77
C SER A 242 5.94 6.20 18.50
N TYR A 243 4.74 6.36 18.00
CA TYR A 243 3.49 5.95 18.64
C TYR A 243 2.95 4.62 18.18
N ASN A 244 3.41 4.05 17.09
CA ASN A 244 2.80 2.82 16.60
C ASN A 244 3.85 1.86 16.04
N GLN A 245 3.66 0.62 16.39
CA GLN A 245 4.08 -0.59 15.71
C GLN A 245 3.61 -0.58 14.24
N THR A 246 4.00 0.47 13.47
CA THR A 246 3.79 0.42 12.02
C THR A 246 4.60 -0.75 11.51
N PRO A 247 4.01 -1.64 10.72
CA PRO A 247 4.75 -2.75 10.15
C PRO A 247 5.96 -2.19 9.43
N ARG A 248 7.13 -2.75 9.71
CA ARG A 248 8.35 -2.40 9.01
C ARG A 248 8.11 -2.52 7.51
N HIS A 249 8.72 -1.65 6.74
CA HIS A 249 8.63 -1.68 5.28
C HIS A 249 9.92 -2.25 4.69
N PRO A 250 9.87 -2.81 3.47
CA PRO A 250 11.07 -3.30 2.83
C PRO A 250 12.11 -2.19 2.67
N SER A 251 13.35 -2.47 3.08
CA SER A 251 14.51 -1.65 2.74
C SER A 251 14.82 -1.75 1.25
N ILE A 252 15.83 -1.03 0.77
CA ILE A 252 16.33 -1.17 -0.61
C ILE A 252 16.68 -2.64 -0.89
N GLU A 253 17.36 -3.32 0.04
CA GLU A 253 17.73 -4.73 -0.12
C GLU A 253 16.51 -5.66 -0.07
N GLY A 254 15.52 -5.37 0.79
CA GLY A 254 14.26 -6.09 0.80
C GLY A 254 13.49 -5.96 -0.52
N HIS A 255 13.46 -4.77 -1.11
CA HIS A 255 12.87 -4.56 -2.44
C HIS A 255 13.62 -5.30 -3.55
N LYS A 256 14.96 -5.36 -3.52
CA LYS A 256 15.76 -6.14 -4.47
C LYS A 256 15.45 -7.62 -4.34
N LEU A 257 15.43 -8.13 -3.10
CA LEU A 257 15.13 -9.54 -2.82
C LEU A 257 13.76 -9.93 -3.37
N PHE A 258 12.73 -9.13 -3.09
CA PHE A 258 11.39 -9.40 -3.61
C PHE A 258 11.33 -9.30 -5.15
N ALA A 259 11.99 -8.31 -5.76
CA ALA A 259 12.05 -8.18 -7.21
C ALA A 259 12.71 -9.40 -7.90
N GLU A 260 13.70 -10.02 -7.26
CA GLU A 260 14.31 -11.23 -7.78
C GLU A 260 13.38 -12.43 -7.75
N ASP A 261 12.64 -12.60 -6.66
CA ASP A 261 11.69 -13.69 -6.55
C ASP A 261 10.47 -13.49 -7.47
N LEU A 262 9.97 -12.27 -7.55
CA LEU A 262 8.92 -11.88 -8.49
C LEU A 262 9.33 -12.14 -9.95
N HIS A 263 10.59 -11.92 -10.29
CA HIS A 263 11.12 -12.22 -11.62
C HIS A 263 11.19 -13.73 -11.91
N LYS A 264 11.58 -14.54 -10.92
CA LYS A 264 11.54 -16.02 -11.04
C LYS A 264 10.10 -16.48 -11.26
N PHE A 265 9.17 -15.93 -10.47
CA PHE A 265 7.76 -16.26 -10.60
C PHE A 265 7.20 -15.84 -11.98
N TYR A 266 7.51 -14.63 -12.45
CA TYR A 266 7.12 -14.16 -13.78
C TYR A 266 7.59 -15.11 -14.90
N LYS A 267 8.86 -15.51 -14.85
CA LYS A 267 9.39 -16.48 -15.83
C LYS A 267 8.66 -17.80 -15.80
N LYS A 268 8.37 -18.33 -14.61
CA LYS A 268 7.61 -19.58 -14.47
C LYS A 268 6.20 -19.47 -15.07
N VAL A 269 5.55 -18.31 -14.95
CA VAL A 269 4.17 -18.10 -15.42
C VAL A 269 4.09 -17.86 -16.93
N TYR A 270 5.03 -17.10 -17.49
CA TYR A 270 4.93 -16.58 -18.86
C TYR A 270 5.98 -17.15 -19.84
N ASN A 271 7.09 -17.71 -19.36
CA ASN A 271 8.15 -18.25 -20.21
C ASN A 271 8.33 -19.78 -20.03
N GLY A 272 7.64 -20.41 -19.09
CA GLY A 272 7.57 -21.86 -18.91
C GLY A 272 6.35 -22.40 -19.57
#